data_5329b8908fd7e6075dd013c91eb374eb
#
_entry.id   5329b8908fd7e6075dd013c91eb374eb
#
_cell.length_a   1.000
_cell.length_b   1.000
_cell.length_c   1.000
_cell.angle_alpha   90.00
_cell.angle_beta   90.00
_cell.angle_gamma   90.00
#
_symmetry.space_group_name_H-M   'P 1'
#
loop_
_entity.id
_entity.type
_entity.pdbx_description
1 polymer ?
#
loop_
_entity_poly.entity_id
_entity_poly.type
_entity_poly.pdbx_seq_one_letter_code
_entity_poly.pdbx_strand_id
1 'polypeptide(L)'
;MLYGLLDVRSKPSVIGRIVTATITLVTVLIVYDGWATLKFFDVFLIVLGPIVAVFTSHVFSNSLVKQVELRRRPTMHEWLGVVRFESRFLLLAVPPLTILVVLRLANVALTDAVQVLIWLEALSLTFWAGLAAWYAGLRGRPLVLSVLGGLVIAAIVLLLQVFLQPGKALNNGVAAALHPQLS
;
A
#
# COMPACT_ATOMS: atom_id res chain seq x y z
N MET A 1 18.50 -9.79 -9.83
CA MET A 1 17.29 -10.32 -9.18
C MET A 1 16.09 -9.37 -9.26
N LEU A 2 16.26 -8.05 -9.24
CA LEU A 2 15.21 -7.02 -9.44
C LEU A 2 14.62 -6.98 -10.88
N TYR A 3 15.41 -7.32 -11.88
CA TYR A 3 14.95 -7.32 -13.30
C TYR A 3 13.79 -8.28 -13.59
N GLY A 4 13.68 -9.38 -12.86
CA GLY A 4 12.57 -10.33 -13.04
C GLY A 4 11.24 -9.89 -12.41
N LEU A 5 11.25 -8.90 -11.50
CA LEU A 5 10.04 -8.27 -10.93
C LEU A 5 9.43 -7.23 -11.87
N LEU A 6 10.26 -6.65 -12.74
CA LEU A 6 9.90 -5.55 -13.63
C LEU A 6 9.61 -5.98 -15.08
N ASP A 7 9.46 -7.27 -15.34
CA ASP A 7 8.96 -7.72 -16.66
C ASP A 7 7.45 -7.42 -16.81
N VAL A 8 7.18 -6.13 -16.78
CA VAL A 8 5.83 -5.53 -16.90
C VAL A 8 5.24 -5.74 -18.29
N ARG A 9 6.08 -6.04 -19.31
CA ARG A 9 5.63 -6.24 -20.68
C ARG A 9 4.72 -7.46 -20.84
N SER A 10 4.89 -8.46 -20.00
CA SER A 10 4.11 -9.70 -20.11
C SER A 10 2.88 -9.77 -19.18
N LYS A 11 2.73 -8.81 -18.20
CA LYS A 11 1.68 -8.95 -17.19
C LYS A 11 1.16 -7.60 -16.66
N PRO A 12 0.24 -6.94 -17.40
CA PRO A 12 -0.47 -5.75 -16.90
C PRO A 12 -1.16 -5.98 -15.53
N SER A 13 -1.42 -7.24 -15.18
CA SER A 13 -1.98 -7.64 -13.88
C SER A 13 -1.07 -7.33 -12.67
N VAL A 14 0.25 -7.21 -12.83
CA VAL A 14 1.16 -6.97 -11.69
C VAL A 14 0.99 -5.55 -11.14
N ILE A 15 0.92 -4.54 -12.01
CA ILE A 15 0.73 -3.15 -11.57
C ILE A 15 -0.63 -2.98 -10.89
N GLY A 16 -1.69 -3.57 -11.47
CA GLY A 16 -3.02 -3.52 -10.84
C GLY A 16 -3.03 -4.11 -9.43
N ARG A 17 -2.30 -5.19 -9.21
CA ARG A 17 -2.16 -5.82 -7.89
C ARG A 17 -1.40 -4.92 -6.90
N ILE A 18 -0.31 -4.28 -7.35
CA ILE A 18 0.47 -3.34 -6.53
C ILE A 18 -0.43 -2.20 -6.08
N VAL A 19 -1.15 -1.58 -7.02
CA VAL A 19 -2.07 -0.48 -6.72
C VAL A 19 -3.16 -0.91 -5.74
N THR A 20 -3.77 -2.09 -5.94
CA THR A 20 -4.78 -2.62 -5.02
C THR A 20 -4.22 -2.81 -3.62
N ALA A 21 -3.04 -3.40 -3.48
CA ALA A 21 -2.40 -3.59 -2.18
C ALA A 21 -2.08 -2.27 -1.49
N THR A 22 -1.52 -1.32 -2.22
CA THR A 22 -1.22 0.02 -1.70
C THR A 22 -2.50 0.72 -1.22
N ILE A 23 -3.57 0.71 -2.01
CA ILE A 23 -4.86 1.30 -1.61
C ILE A 23 -5.41 0.58 -0.37
N THR A 24 -5.37 -0.75 -0.34
CA THR A 24 -5.85 -1.52 0.82
C THR A 24 -5.05 -1.20 2.08
N LEU A 25 -3.70 -1.15 1.98
CA LEU A 25 -2.83 -0.78 3.09
C LEU A 25 -3.15 0.62 3.60
N VAL A 26 -3.20 1.61 2.71
CA VAL A 26 -3.49 3.00 3.08
C VAL A 26 -4.88 3.12 3.71
N THR A 27 -5.88 2.41 3.19
CA THR A 27 -7.24 2.42 3.76
C THR A 27 -7.24 1.88 5.19
N VAL A 28 -6.54 0.78 5.46
CA VAL A 28 -6.42 0.23 6.83
C VAL A 28 -5.70 1.22 7.76
N LEU A 29 -4.60 1.83 7.29
CA LEU A 29 -3.86 2.83 8.06
C LEU A 29 -4.70 4.07 8.38
N ILE A 30 -5.59 4.49 7.47
CA ILE A 30 -6.48 5.63 7.66
C ILE A 30 -7.62 5.32 8.62
N VAL A 31 -8.26 4.16 8.47
CA VAL A 31 -9.45 3.79 9.25
C VAL A 31 -9.09 3.48 10.70
N TYR A 32 -7.89 2.99 10.95
CA TYR A 32 -7.48 2.67 12.31
C TYR A 32 -7.10 3.94 13.10
N ASP A 33 -7.71 4.15 14.27
CA ASP A 33 -7.52 5.37 15.10
C ASP A 33 -6.73 5.14 16.41
N GLY A 34 -6.40 3.90 16.74
CA GLY A 34 -5.76 3.51 18.01
C GLY A 34 -4.23 3.62 18.07
N TRP A 35 -3.54 4.34 17.15
CA TRP A 35 -2.09 4.35 17.00
C TRP A 35 -1.32 4.74 18.27
N ALA A 36 -1.85 5.67 19.06
CA ALA A 36 -1.19 6.18 20.26
C ALA A 36 -1.07 5.12 21.40
N THR A 37 -1.94 4.11 21.40
CA THR A 37 -1.99 3.06 22.43
C THR A 37 -1.27 1.78 22.02
N LEU A 38 -0.88 1.65 20.75
CA LEU A 38 -0.26 0.45 20.22
C LEU A 38 1.23 0.36 20.50
N LYS A 39 1.70 -0.87 20.62
CA LYS A 39 3.12 -1.19 20.59
C LYS A 39 3.60 -1.25 19.13
N PHE A 40 4.90 -1.07 18.93
CA PHE A 40 5.51 -1.13 17.61
C PHE A 40 5.17 -2.43 16.85
N PHE A 41 5.15 -3.56 17.57
CA PHE A 41 4.84 -4.86 16.97
C PHE A 41 3.40 -4.95 16.45
N ASP A 42 2.45 -4.33 17.13
CA ASP A 42 1.05 -4.30 16.70
C ASP A 42 0.91 -3.50 15.39
N VAL A 43 1.60 -2.36 15.30
CA VAL A 43 1.63 -1.55 14.07
C VAL A 43 2.28 -2.34 12.92
N PHE A 44 3.36 -3.06 13.19
CA PHE A 44 4.00 -3.93 12.21
C PHE A 44 3.01 -4.96 11.65
N LEU A 45 2.22 -5.61 12.51
CA LEU A 45 1.18 -6.56 12.11
C LEU A 45 0.04 -5.90 11.33
N ILE A 46 -0.37 -4.69 11.70
CA ILE A 46 -1.41 -3.93 10.99
C ILE A 46 -0.94 -3.55 9.58
N VAL A 47 0.34 -3.21 9.40
CA VAL A 47 0.92 -2.94 8.08
C VAL A 47 1.05 -4.22 7.24
N LEU A 48 1.47 -5.32 7.86
CA LEU A 48 1.66 -6.59 7.18
C LEU A 48 0.32 -7.27 6.81
N GLY A 49 -0.69 -7.15 7.67
CA GLY A 49 -1.98 -7.84 7.55
C GLY A 49 -2.66 -7.66 6.18
N PRO A 50 -2.89 -6.43 5.70
CA PRO A 50 -3.49 -6.19 4.39
C PRO A 50 -2.75 -6.83 3.23
N ILE A 51 -1.42 -6.81 3.27
CA ILE A 51 -0.57 -7.38 2.22
C ILE A 51 -0.70 -8.91 2.21
N VAL A 52 -0.71 -9.54 3.39
CA VAL A 52 -0.94 -10.99 3.54
C VAL A 52 -2.36 -11.36 3.11
N ALA A 53 -3.36 -10.55 3.44
CA ALA A 53 -4.74 -10.78 3.04
C ALA A 53 -4.90 -10.73 1.50
N VAL A 54 -4.31 -9.71 0.84
CA VAL A 54 -4.32 -9.60 -0.62
C VAL A 54 -3.55 -10.75 -1.26
N PHE A 55 -2.38 -11.14 -0.72
CA PHE A 55 -1.62 -12.30 -1.17
C PHE A 55 -2.48 -13.58 -1.11
N THR A 56 -3.10 -13.84 0.03
CA THR A 56 -3.95 -15.04 0.23
C THR A 56 -5.13 -15.05 -0.73
N SER A 57 -5.77 -13.90 -0.93
CA SER A 57 -6.87 -13.72 -1.89
C SER A 57 -6.42 -14.05 -3.33
N HIS A 58 -5.24 -13.59 -3.74
CA HIS A 58 -4.69 -13.88 -5.06
C HIS A 58 -4.31 -15.35 -5.24
N VAL A 59 -3.70 -15.98 -4.23
CA VAL A 59 -3.40 -17.42 -4.26
C VAL A 59 -4.69 -18.22 -4.42
N PHE A 60 -5.71 -17.88 -3.65
CA PHE A 60 -7.01 -18.54 -3.73
C PHE A 60 -7.67 -18.36 -5.10
N SER A 61 -7.79 -17.12 -5.57
CA SER A 61 -8.40 -16.78 -6.87
C SER A 61 -7.69 -17.50 -8.03
N ASN A 62 -6.36 -17.45 -8.08
CA ASN A 62 -5.60 -18.10 -9.14
C ASN A 62 -5.65 -19.63 -9.06
N SER A 63 -5.83 -20.21 -7.86
CA SER A 63 -6.08 -21.63 -7.70
C SER A 63 -7.42 -22.03 -8.29
N LEU A 64 -8.46 -21.22 -8.08
CA LEU A 64 -9.78 -21.45 -8.68
C LEU A 64 -9.75 -21.34 -10.21
N VAL A 65 -9.09 -20.31 -10.75
CA VAL A 65 -8.93 -20.14 -12.19
C VAL A 65 -8.25 -21.37 -12.80
N LYS A 66 -7.15 -21.84 -12.21
CA LYS A 66 -6.48 -23.08 -12.65
C LYS A 66 -7.38 -24.32 -12.59
N GLN A 67 -8.20 -24.43 -11.54
CA GLN A 67 -9.16 -25.54 -11.42
C GLN A 67 -10.17 -25.54 -12.57
N VAL A 68 -10.68 -24.37 -12.94
CA VAL A 68 -11.61 -24.21 -14.06
C VAL A 68 -10.91 -24.52 -15.40
N GLU A 69 -9.72 -24.01 -15.63
CA GLU A 69 -8.93 -24.24 -16.86
C GLU A 69 -8.60 -25.74 -17.05
N LEU A 70 -8.14 -26.40 -15.99
CA LEU A 70 -7.74 -27.79 -16.03
C LEU A 70 -8.93 -28.76 -15.96
N ARG A 71 -10.13 -28.28 -15.62
CA ARG A 71 -11.32 -29.11 -15.34
C ARG A 71 -11.07 -30.24 -14.32
N ARG A 72 -10.06 -30.05 -13.45
CA ARG A 72 -9.70 -30.96 -12.36
C ARG A 72 -9.07 -30.15 -11.21
N ARG A 73 -8.94 -30.77 -10.05
CA ARG A 73 -8.20 -30.15 -8.94
C ARG A 73 -6.72 -30.00 -9.30
N PRO A 74 -6.10 -28.85 -9.04
CA PRO A 74 -4.67 -28.66 -9.20
C PRO A 74 -3.90 -29.67 -8.34
N THR A 75 -2.81 -30.20 -8.87
CA THR A 75 -1.89 -31.00 -8.07
C THR A 75 -1.15 -30.13 -7.06
N MET A 76 -0.55 -30.76 -6.04
CA MET A 76 0.23 -30.03 -5.03
C MET A 76 1.38 -29.23 -5.66
N HIS A 77 2.01 -29.76 -6.68
CA HIS A 77 3.08 -29.08 -7.42
C HIS A 77 2.56 -27.84 -8.17
N GLU A 78 1.41 -27.94 -8.82
CA GLU A 78 0.77 -26.82 -9.52
C GLU A 78 0.31 -25.75 -8.53
N TRP A 79 -0.22 -26.16 -7.37
CA TRP A 79 -0.60 -25.24 -6.29
C TRP A 79 0.61 -24.50 -5.71
N LEU A 80 1.70 -25.21 -5.40
CA LEU A 80 2.95 -24.61 -4.95
C LEU A 80 3.52 -23.63 -5.99
N GLY A 81 3.36 -23.93 -7.29
CA GLY A 81 3.73 -23.01 -8.36
C GLY A 81 2.96 -21.67 -8.28
N VAL A 82 1.65 -21.72 -7.96
CA VAL A 82 0.85 -20.51 -7.73
C VAL A 82 1.34 -19.75 -6.51
N VAL A 83 1.52 -20.44 -5.38
CA VAL A 83 2.02 -19.82 -4.13
C VAL A 83 3.37 -19.16 -4.35
N ARG A 84 4.32 -19.85 -4.99
CA ARG A 84 5.65 -19.32 -5.28
C ARG A 84 5.62 -18.12 -6.22
N PHE A 85 4.70 -18.11 -7.17
CA PHE A 85 4.50 -16.97 -8.06
C PHE A 85 3.95 -15.77 -7.31
N GLU A 86 2.91 -15.98 -6.50
CA GLU A 86 2.25 -14.93 -5.74
C GLU A 86 3.09 -14.46 -4.53
N SER A 87 3.99 -15.30 -3.97
CA SER A 87 4.83 -14.90 -2.83
C SER A 87 5.75 -13.71 -3.13
N ARG A 88 6.06 -13.47 -4.41
CA ARG A 88 6.78 -12.26 -4.85
C ARG A 88 6.03 -10.98 -4.48
N PHE A 89 4.71 -11.08 -4.33
CA PHE A 89 3.87 -9.97 -3.91
C PHE A 89 4.14 -9.53 -2.46
N LEU A 90 4.57 -10.45 -1.60
CA LEU A 90 4.95 -10.13 -0.22
C LEU A 90 6.17 -9.18 -0.15
N LEU A 91 6.97 -9.09 -1.23
CA LEU A 91 8.06 -8.11 -1.31
C LEU A 91 7.55 -6.66 -1.28
N LEU A 92 6.27 -6.42 -1.61
CA LEU A 92 5.66 -5.10 -1.49
C LEU A 92 5.50 -4.65 -0.03
N ALA A 93 5.55 -5.57 0.92
CA ALA A 93 5.59 -5.22 2.35
C ALA A 93 6.94 -4.62 2.77
N VAL A 94 8.01 -4.93 2.04
CA VAL A 94 9.38 -4.53 2.44
C VAL A 94 9.55 -3.01 2.53
N PRO A 95 9.16 -2.18 1.54
CA PRO A 95 9.31 -0.74 1.65
C PRO A 95 8.58 -0.14 2.86
N PRO A 96 7.26 -0.33 3.06
CA PRO A 96 6.56 0.27 4.19
C PRO A 96 7.09 -0.22 5.54
N LEU A 97 7.42 -1.51 5.67
CA LEU A 97 7.99 -2.05 6.90
C LEU A 97 9.41 -1.52 7.17
N THR A 98 10.23 -1.37 6.13
CA THR A 98 11.56 -0.78 6.26
C THR A 98 11.48 0.67 6.73
N ILE A 99 10.57 1.47 6.14
CA ILE A 99 10.34 2.85 6.54
C ILE A 99 9.91 2.90 8.01
N LEU A 100 8.98 2.05 8.42
CA LEU A 100 8.50 1.98 9.80
C LEU A 100 9.65 1.65 10.78
N VAL A 101 10.51 0.69 10.45
CA VAL A 101 11.68 0.33 11.26
C VAL A 101 12.68 1.48 11.35
N VAL A 102 12.99 2.13 10.22
CA VAL A 102 13.94 3.27 10.18
C VAL A 102 13.42 4.44 11.02
N LEU A 103 12.14 4.79 10.90
CA LEU A 103 11.53 5.86 11.70
C LEU A 103 11.54 5.50 13.19
N ARG A 104 11.34 4.25 13.53
CA ARG A 104 11.45 3.77 14.92
C ARG A 104 12.87 3.88 15.48
N LEU A 105 13.88 3.52 14.70
CA LEU A 105 15.28 3.67 15.07
C LEU A 105 15.69 5.13 15.21
N ALA A 106 15.06 6.02 14.44
CA ALA A 106 15.23 7.47 14.57
C ALA A 106 14.47 8.09 15.75
N ASN A 107 13.86 7.27 16.63
CA ASN A 107 13.04 7.69 17.77
C ASN A 107 11.84 8.59 17.41
N VAL A 108 11.32 8.47 16.19
CA VAL A 108 10.09 9.16 15.78
C VAL A 108 8.90 8.55 16.52
N ALA A 109 7.97 9.41 17.00
CA ALA A 109 6.75 8.93 17.63
C ALA A 109 5.95 8.04 16.67
N LEU A 110 5.33 6.98 17.20
CA LEU A 110 4.67 5.97 16.36
C LEU A 110 3.53 6.55 15.52
N THR A 111 2.78 7.51 16.08
CA THR A 111 1.74 8.26 15.36
C THR A 111 2.29 9.02 14.16
N ASP A 112 3.44 9.69 14.33
CA ASP A 112 4.07 10.45 13.26
C ASP A 112 4.66 9.51 12.20
N ALA A 113 5.24 8.39 12.63
CA ALA A 113 5.75 7.36 11.73
C ALA A 113 4.65 6.79 10.83
N VAL A 114 3.47 6.51 11.40
CA VAL A 114 2.30 6.05 10.62
C VAL A 114 1.80 7.15 9.68
N GLN A 115 1.77 8.40 10.14
CA GLN A 115 1.37 9.52 9.28
C GLN A 115 2.32 9.69 8.08
N VAL A 116 3.63 9.61 8.31
CA VAL A 116 4.63 9.62 7.23
C VAL A 116 4.41 8.45 6.27
N LEU A 117 4.10 7.26 6.80
CA LEU A 117 3.83 6.08 5.98
C LEU A 117 2.62 6.28 5.08
N ILE A 118 1.51 6.84 5.60
CA ILE A 118 0.31 7.15 4.82
C ILE A 118 0.64 8.09 3.65
N TRP A 119 1.41 9.17 3.91
CA TRP A 119 1.81 10.10 2.86
C TRP A 119 2.69 9.45 1.79
N LEU A 120 3.66 8.64 2.21
CA LEU A 120 4.56 7.94 1.27
C LEU A 120 3.81 6.92 0.40
N GLU A 121 2.89 6.16 1.01
CA GLU A 121 2.07 5.20 0.27
C GLU A 121 1.11 5.89 -0.69
N ALA A 122 0.48 7.00 -0.30
CA ALA A 122 -0.35 7.79 -1.19
C ALA A 122 0.46 8.35 -2.38
N LEU A 123 1.67 8.88 -2.14
CA LEU A 123 2.56 9.34 -3.20
C LEU A 123 3.06 8.19 -4.09
N SER A 124 3.21 6.99 -3.54
CA SER A 124 3.60 5.81 -4.31
C SER A 124 2.62 5.48 -5.42
N LEU A 125 1.31 5.77 -5.24
CA LEU A 125 0.29 5.61 -6.30
C LEU A 125 0.61 6.47 -7.54
N THR A 126 1.05 7.70 -7.33
CA THR A 126 1.48 8.59 -8.41
C THR A 126 2.72 8.04 -9.12
N PHE A 127 3.69 7.54 -8.35
CA PHE A 127 4.89 6.90 -8.89
C PHE A 127 4.54 5.67 -9.74
N TRP A 128 3.69 4.78 -9.25
CA TRP A 128 3.27 3.58 -9.98
C TRP A 128 2.47 3.91 -11.24
N ALA A 129 1.62 4.94 -11.21
CA ALA A 129 0.90 5.41 -12.40
C ALA A 129 1.87 5.94 -13.48
N GLY A 130 2.86 6.73 -13.09
CA GLY A 130 3.90 7.22 -13.99
C GLY A 130 4.76 6.10 -14.56
N LEU A 131 5.17 5.16 -13.71
CA LEU A 131 5.97 4.00 -14.10
C LEU A 131 5.20 3.10 -15.08
N ALA A 132 3.92 2.85 -14.84
CA ALA A 132 3.05 2.09 -15.74
C ALA A 132 2.95 2.74 -17.11
N ALA A 133 2.72 4.06 -17.15
CA ALA A 133 2.65 4.82 -18.39
C ALA A 133 3.98 4.80 -19.15
N TRP A 134 5.10 4.93 -18.43
CA TRP A 134 6.43 4.84 -19.02
C TRP A 134 6.68 3.48 -19.68
N TYR A 135 6.36 2.38 -18.98
CA TYR A 135 6.50 1.02 -19.53
C TYR A 135 5.53 0.72 -20.67
N ALA A 136 4.35 1.37 -20.68
CA ALA A 136 3.42 1.31 -21.80
C ALA A 136 3.92 2.10 -23.03
N GLY A 137 5.10 2.75 -22.95
CA GLY A 137 5.66 3.55 -24.02
C GLY A 137 5.00 4.92 -24.18
N LEU A 138 4.14 5.34 -23.26
CA LEU A 138 3.50 6.66 -23.28
C LEU A 138 4.55 7.74 -23.04
N ARG A 139 4.50 8.81 -23.85
CA ARG A 139 5.41 9.95 -23.73
C ARG A 139 4.66 11.26 -23.93
N GLY A 140 5.18 12.34 -23.36
CA GLY A 140 4.54 13.65 -23.44
C GLY A 140 3.20 13.71 -22.70
N ARG A 141 2.18 14.27 -23.34
CA ARG A 141 0.85 14.49 -22.72
C ARG A 141 0.22 13.24 -22.08
N PRO A 142 0.18 12.04 -22.72
CA PRO A 142 -0.45 10.87 -22.09
C PRO A 142 0.30 10.39 -20.84
N LEU A 143 1.62 10.53 -20.77
CA LEU A 143 2.40 10.24 -19.55
C LEU A 143 2.00 11.20 -18.41
N VAL A 144 1.91 12.50 -18.70
CA VAL A 144 1.51 13.52 -17.73
C VAL A 144 0.10 13.25 -17.22
N LEU A 145 -0.85 12.91 -18.10
CA LEU A 145 -2.22 12.57 -17.71
C LEU A 145 -2.28 11.34 -16.81
N SER A 146 -1.43 10.32 -17.03
CA SER A 146 -1.34 9.16 -16.16
C SER A 146 -0.83 9.52 -14.76
N VAL A 147 0.23 10.35 -14.68
CA VAL A 147 0.77 10.85 -13.41
C VAL A 147 -0.28 11.69 -12.67
N LEU A 148 -0.98 12.59 -13.37
CA LEU A 148 -2.07 13.38 -12.80
C LEU A 148 -3.21 12.49 -12.29
N GLY A 149 -3.56 11.43 -13.03
CA GLY A 149 -4.54 10.43 -12.58
C GLY A 149 -4.12 9.77 -11.26
N GLY A 150 -2.86 9.36 -11.14
CA GLY A 150 -2.29 8.84 -9.90
C GLY A 150 -2.34 9.87 -8.76
N LEU A 151 -2.04 11.14 -9.05
CA LEU A 151 -2.10 12.22 -8.07
C LEU A 151 -3.54 12.48 -7.59
N VAL A 152 -4.53 12.44 -8.50
CA VAL A 152 -5.94 12.58 -8.14
C VAL A 152 -6.37 11.45 -7.21
N ILE A 153 -5.99 10.20 -7.50
CA ILE A 153 -6.29 9.06 -6.62
C ILE A 153 -5.63 9.24 -5.26
N ALA A 154 -4.36 9.64 -5.22
CA ALA A 154 -3.64 9.93 -3.98
C ALA A 154 -4.35 11.04 -3.17
N ALA A 155 -4.79 12.11 -3.83
CA ALA A 155 -5.53 13.20 -3.19
C ALA A 155 -6.88 12.72 -2.63
N ILE A 156 -7.62 11.89 -3.36
CA ILE A 156 -8.89 11.30 -2.88
C ILE A 156 -8.63 10.46 -1.62
N VAL A 157 -7.59 9.64 -1.62
CA VAL A 157 -7.23 8.79 -0.47
C VAL A 157 -6.89 9.66 0.75
N LEU A 158 -6.11 10.73 0.58
CA LEU A 158 -5.76 11.66 1.66
C LEU A 158 -6.97 12.48 2.14
N LEU A 159 -7.87 12.88 1.23
CA LEU A 159 -9.13 13.53 1.62
C LEU A 159 -10.00 12.60 2.46
N LEU A 160 -10.10 11.31 2.09
CA LEU A 160 -10.83 10.33 2.90
C LEU A 160 -10.24 10.23 4.32
N GLN A 161 -8.92 10.35 4.48
CA GLN A 161 -8.29 10.41 5.81
C GLN A 161 -8.85 11.56 6.65
N VAL A 162 -8.95 12.75 6.07
CA VAL A 162 -9.50 13.93 6.78
C VAL A 162 -10.95 13.72 7.18
N PHE A 163 -11.77 13.12 6.30
CA PHE A 163 -13.18 12.87 6.59
C PHE A 163 -13.40 11.74 7.60
N LEU A 164 -12.57 10.70 7.58
CA LEU A 164 -12.71 9.54 8.47
C LEU A 164 -12.07 9.77 9.85
N GLN A 165 -11.17 10.76 9.99
CA GLN A 165 -10.52 11.12 11.25
C GLN A 165 -10.79 12.60 11.65
N PRO A 166 -12.05 13.06 11.75
CA PRO A 166 -12.36 14.47 12.01
C PRO A 166 -11.85 14.96 13.36
N GLY A 167 -11.67 14.06 14.34
CA GLY A 167 -11.25 14.42 15.70
C GLY A 167 -9.80 14.91 15.80
N LYS A 168 -8.90 14.50 14.91
CA LYS A 168 -7.49 14.94 14.95
C LYS A 168 -7.29 16.35 14.39
N ALA A 169 -8.03 16.72 13.37
CA ALA A 169 -7.95 18.06 12.77
C ALA A 169 -8.46 19.13 13.72
N LEU A 170 -9.53 18.85 14.47
CA LEU A 170 -10.12 19.76 15.45
C LEU A 170 -9.30 19.86 16.75
N ASN A 171 -8.77 18.74 17.27
CA ASN A 171 -7.98 18.76 18.52
C ASN A 171 -6.64 19.48 18.34
N ASN A 172 -5.97 19.35 17.21
CA ASN A 172 -4.72 20.08 16.96
C ASN A 172 -4.95 21.59 16.84
N GLY A 173 -6.08 22.03 16.28
CA GLY A 173 -6.47 23.44 16.20
C GLY A 173 -6.86 24.01 17.56
N VAL A 174 -7.61 23.26 18.36
CA VAL A 174 -8.08 23.69 19.69
C VAL A 174 -6.95 23.64 20.73
N ALA A 175 -6.08 22.62 20.69
CA ALA A 175 -4.91 22.54 21.57
C ALA A 175 -3.90 23.67 21.29
N ALA A 176 -3.67 24.01 20.03
CA ALA A 176 -2.82 25.14 19.64
C ALA A 176 -3.44 26.51 20.05
N ALA A 177 -4.76 26.62 20.07
CA ALA A 177 -5.48 27.85 20.50
C ALA A 177 -5.55 28.00 22.00
N LEU A 178 -5.49 26.91 22.79
CA LEU A 178 -5.59 26.93 24.26
C LEU A 178 -4.25 27.05 25.00
N HIS A 179 -3.10 26.89 24.31
CA HIS A 179 -1.75 27.01 24.89
C HIS A 179 -0.92 28.26 24.50
N PRO A 180 -1.50 29.46 24.27
CA PRO A 180 -0.69 30.66 24.07
C PRO A 180 -0.23 31.34 25.35
N GLN A 181 -0.49 30.77 26.53
CA GLN A 181 -0.31 31.51 27.81
C GLN A 181 0.68 30.85 28.80
N LEU A 182 1.47 29.86 28.43
CA LEU A 182 2.41 29.20 29.33
C LEU A 182 3.87 29.17 28.83
N SER A 183 4.32 30.29 28.22
CA SER A 183 5.75 30.54 27.95
C SER A 183 6.20 31.84 28.61
#